data_445faa8520e9a7417f5455b9650ced69
#
_entry.id   445faa8520e9a7417f5455b9650ced69
#
_cell.length_a   1.000
_cell.length_b   1.000
_cell.length_c   1.000
_cell.angle_alpha   90.00
_cell.angle_beta   90.00
_cell.angle_gamma   90.00
#
_symmetry.space_group_name_H-M   'P 1'
#
loop_
_entity.id
_entity.type
_entity.pdbx_description
1 polymer ?
#
loop_
_entity_poly.entity_id
_entity_poly.type
_entity_poly.pdbx_seq_one_letter_code
_entity_poly.pdbx_strand_id
1 'polypeptide(L)'
;MKILYAASEATPFAKSGGLADVAGSLPKALVKDGVDARVIMPLYGDLKFRDKLEYVTNYSVPVGWRSQYCGLFKAEVDGVTYYFLDNEYYFKRRGLYGFYDDGERFAFFSRAVLETLFYIDFTPDIINCNDWQTALVPVYLNLYYRHLDKFNRIKTIFTIHNIAYQGKYGTDILEDTCGIGRRDQHIVEYDGCANFMKGAIETADKITTVSPTYAQEILDPWFSYGLDALLREKQYKLCGILNGIDMDANNP
;
A
#
# COMPACT_ATOMS: atom_id res chain seq x y z
N MET A 1 19.43 -3.84 -5.51
CA MET A 1 18.01 -3.50 -5.73
C MET A 1 17.43 -3.01 -4.42
N LYS A 2 16.63 -1.94 -4.46
CA LYS A 2 15.99 -1.32 -3.30
C LYS A 2 14.46 -1.46 -3.43
N ILE A 3 13.80 -1.98 -2.39
CA ILE A 3 12.34 -2.21 -2.42
C ILE A 3 11.72 -1.54 -1.20
N LEU A 4 10.67 -0.73 -1.42
CA LEU A 4 9.78 -0.24 -0.37
C LEU A 4 8.50 -1.08 -0.38
N TYR A 5 8.24 -1.78 0.71
CA TYR A 5 7.05 -2.60 0.89
C TYR A 5 6.00 -1.78 1.65
N ALA A 6 5.02 -1.24 0.94
CA ALA A 6 3.93 -0.48 1.53
C ALA A 6 2.77 -1.41 1.89
N ALA A 7 2.41 -1.44 3.17
CA ALA A 7 1.34 -2.28 3.69
C ALA A 7 0.59 -1.58 4.82
N SER A 8 -0.68 -1.90 4.97
CA SER A 8 -1.49 -1.37 6.08
C SER A 8 -1.24 -2.08 7.40
N GLU A 9 -0.63 -3.25 7.39
CA GLU A 9 -0.25 -4.04 8.57
C GLU A 9 1.00 -4.87 8.28
N ALA A 10 1.80 -5.15 9.29
CA ALA A 10 2.97 -6.03 9.23
C ALA A 10 3.31 -6.58 10.61
N THR A 11 3.62 -7.88 10.70
CA THR A 11 4.20 -8.47 11.91
C THR A 11 5.63 -7.94 12.11
N PRO A 12 6.08 -7.77 13.38
CA PRO A 12 5.39 -8.06 14.64
C PRO A 12 4.51 -6.92 15.17
N PHE A 13 4.33 -5.81 14.44
CA PHE A 13 3.79 -4.55 14.93
C PHE A 13 2.25 -4.53 14.97
N ALA A 14 1.60 -4.87 13.85
CA ALA A 14 0.14 -4.91 13.74
C ALA A 14 -0.28 -6.07 12.85
N LYS A 15 -1.35 -6.78 13.24
CA LYS A 15 -1.87 -7.91 12.49
C LYS A 15 -3.39 -8.03 12.66
N SER A 16 -4.09 -8.11 11.54
CA SER A 16 -5.50 -8.51 11.47
C SER A 16 -5.71 -9.75 10.59
N GLY A 17 -4.83 -9.98 9.62
CA GLY A 17 -4.95 -11.07 8.66
C GLY A 17 -3.61 -11.57 8.11
N GLY A 18 -3.68 -12.34 7.02
CA GLY A 18 -2.51 -12.94 6.38
C GLY A 18 -1.57 -11.95 5.71
N LEU A 19 -2.07 -10.75 5.35
CA LEU A 19 -1.22 -9.69 4.82
C LEU A 19 -0.08 -9.35 5.77
N ALA A 20 -0.38 -9.25 7.07
CA ALA A 20 0.64 -8.93 8.08
C ALA A 20 1.78 -9.94 8.13
N ASP A 21 1.48 -11.23 7.98
CA ASP A 21 2.48 -12.28 7.96
C ASP A 21 3.40 -12.15 6.73
N VAL A 22 2.83 -11.90 5.55
CA VAL A 22 3.60 -11.68 4.32
C VAL A 22 4.44 -10.42 4.43
N ALA A 23 3.86 -9.31 4.93
CA ALA A 23 4.55 -8.04 5.09
C ALA A 23 5.67 -8.07 6.15
N GLY A 24 5.62 -9.00 7.09
CA GLY A 24 6.69 -9.25 8.07
C GLY A 24 7.76 -10.22 7.56
N SER A 25 7.38 -11.24 6.78
CA SER A 25 8.30 -12.32 6.39
C SER A 25 9.00 -12.09 5.04
N LEU A 26 8.29 -11.60 4.01
CA LEU A 26 8.88 -11.40 2.69
C LEU A 26 10.02 -10.38 2.68
N PRO A 27 9.90 -9.18 3.29
CA PRO A 27 11.02 -8.24 3.36
C PRO A 27 12.25 -8.83 4.10
N LYS A 28 12.04 -9.60 5.16
CA LYS A 28 13.10 -10.32 5.89
C LYS A 28 13.83 -11.32 4.99
N ALA A 29 13.10 -12.10 4.18
CA ALA A 29 13.70 -13.03 3.22
C ALA A 29 14.48 -12.29 2.13
N LEU A 30 13.94 -11.19 1.59
CA LEU A 30 14.62 -10.37 0.59
C LEU A 30 15.92 -9.75 1.12
N VAL A 31 15.95 -9.31 2.38
CA VAL A 31 17.17 -8.81 3.01
C VAL A 31 18.22 -9.91 3.15
N LYS A 32 17.83 -11.14 3.53
CA LYS A 32 18.73 -12.29 3.56
C LYS A 32 19.34 -12.59 2.18
N ASP A 33 18.59 -12.31 1.11
CA ASP A 33 19.06 -12.46 -0.29
C ASP A 33 19.81 -11.21 -0.83
N GLY A 34 20.17 -10.26 0.04
CA GLY A 34 20.98 -9.09 -0.31
C GLY A 34 20.21 -7.94 -0.96
N VAL A 35 18.89 -7.90 -0.85
CA VAL A 35 18.03 -6.79 -1.29
C VAL A 35 17.87 -5.79 -0.14
N ASP A 36 18.03 -4.47 -0.38
CA ASP A 36 17.65 -3.44 0.60
C ASP A 36 16.11 -3.30 0.58
N ALA A 37 15.43 -4.15 1.36
CA ALA A 37 13.99 -4.17 1.50
C ALA A 37 13.58 -3.47 2.79
N ARG A 38 12.69 -2.47 2.68
CA ARG A 38 12.15 -1.71 3.81
C ARG A 38 10.63 -1.74 3.79
N VAL A 39 10.02 -1.62 4.96
CA VAL A 39 8.56 -1.63 5.12
C VAL A 39 8.09 -0.24 5.51
N ILE A 40 6.92 0.18 5.03
CA ILE A 40 6.25 1.41 5.44
C ILE A 40 4.77 1.11 5.75
N MET A 41 4.31 1.54 6.93
CA MET A 41 2.98 1.26 7.42
C MET A 41 2.43 2.41 8.29
N PRO A 42 1.11 2.48 8.57
CA PRO A 42 0.56 3.45 9.50
C PRO A 42 1.03 3.19 10.95
N LEU A 43 1.17 4.27 11.73
CA LEU A 43 1.42 4.20 13.16
C LEU A 43 0.10 4.13 13.94
N TYR A 44 -0.43 2.93 14.11
CA TYR A 44 -1.70 2.73 14.83
C TYR A 44 -1.56 2.99 16.35
N GLY A 45 -2.66 3.36 16.99
CA GLY A 45 -2.72 3.59 18.43
C GLY A 45 -2.32 2.37 19.26
N ASP A 46 -2.78 1.20 18.83
CA ASP A 46 -2.55 -0.09 19.50
C ASP A 46 -1.31 -0.83 18.93
N LEU A 47 -0.37 -0.12 18.30
CA LEU A 47 0.84 -0.72 17.74
C LEU A 47 1.71 -1.32 18.83
N LYS A 48 2.16 -2.57 18.64
CA LYS A 48 3.12 -3.20 19.53
C LYS A 48 4.49 -2.52 19.42
N PHE A 49 5.23 -2.43 20.53
CA PHE A 49 6.58 -1.85 20.59
C PHE A 49 6.65 -0.37 20.21
N ARG A 50 5.58 0.38 20.35
CA ARG A 50 5.54 1.83 20.04
C ARG A 50 6.59 2.63 20.81
N ASP A 51 6.91 2.23 22.02
CA ASP A 51 7.94 2.82 22.89
C ASP A 51 9.38 2.64 22.38
N LYS A 52 9.59 1.74 21.42
CA LYS A 52 10.91 1.47 20.81
C LYS A 52 11.12 2.18 19.48
N LEU A 53 10.16 2.98 19.03
CA LEU A 53 10.26 3.68 17.76
C LEU A 53 11.14 4.92 17.89
N GLU A 54 12.05 5.10 16.93
CA GLU A 54 12.86 6.29 16.79
C GLU A 54 12.11 7.32 15.94
N TYR A 55 11.96 8.54 16.48
CA TYR A 55 11.43 9.66 15.70
C TYR A 55 12.45 10.14 14.67
N VAL A 56 12.03 10.31 13.43
CA VAL A 56 12.89 10.77 12.33
C VAL A 56 12.61 12.24 12.01
N THR A 57 11.37 12.57 11.65
CA THR A 57 10.96 13.94 11.28
C THR A 57 9.44 14.04 11.19
N ASN A 58 8.93 15.21 10.80
CA ASN A 58 7.55 15.38 10.40
C ASN A 58 7.45 16.28 9.15
N TYR A 59 6.33 16.17 8.46
CA TYR A 59 6.03 16.92 7.24
C TYR A 59 4.52 16.99 7.03
N SER A 60 4.12 17.77 6.04
CA SER A 60 2.72 17.90 5.63
C SER A 60 2.43 17.04 4.41
N VAL A 61 1.26 16.41 4.41
CA VAL A 61 0.77 15.55 3.33
C VAL A 61 -0.51 16.15 2.73
N PRO A 62 -0.59 16.36 1.41
CA PRO A 62 -1.81 16.81 0.76
C PRO A 62 -2.91 15.72 0.83
N VAL A 63 -4.13 16.13 1.21
CA VAL A 63 -5.35 15.30 1.18
C VAL A 63 -6.44 16.15 0.53
N GLY A 64 -6.63 16.02 -0.77
CA GLY A 64 -7.43 16.94 -1.55
C GLY A 64 -6.92 18.38 -1.40
N TRP A 65 -7.77 19.27 -0.93
CA TRP A 65 -7.44 20.68 -0.65
C TRP A 65 -6.82 20.89 0.74
N ARG A 66 -6.83 19.86 1.58
CA ARG A 66 -6.30 19.89 2.96
C ARG A 66 -4.80 19.58 2.98
N SER A 67 -4.14 20.04 4.04
CA SER A 67 -2.76 19.68 4.38
C SER A 67 -2.76 19.03 5.76
N GLN A 68 -2.35 17.77 5.83
CA GLN A 68 -2.41 16.96 7.04
C GLN A 68 -0.99 16.71 7.59
N TYR A 69 -0.84 16.76 8.90
CA TYR A 69 0.40 16.40 9.60
C TYR A 69 0.74 14.93 9.36
N CYS A 70 2.02 14.64 9.17
CA CYS A 70 2.58 13.29 9.17
C CYS A 70 3.88 13.27 9.98
N GLY A 71 3.89 12.56 11.09
CA GLY A 71 5.11 12.19 11.80
C GLY A 71 5.72 10.94 11.18
N LEU A 72 7.04 10.91 11.06
CA LEU A 72 7.79 9.76 10.57
C LEU A 72 8.60 9.16 11.72
N PHE A 73 8.36 7.88 11.98
CA PHE A 73 9.13 7.09 12.92
C PHE A 73 9.75 5.89 12.20
N LYS A 74 10.79 5.29 12.80
CA LYS A 74 11.40 4.07 12.29
C LYS A 74 11.75 3.09 13.42
N ALA A 75 11.89 1.83 13.06
CA ALA A 75 12.50 0.77 13.85
C ALA A 75 13.24 -0.20 12.94
N GLU A 76 14.13 -1.00 13.50
CA GLU A 76 14.78 -2.09 12.80
C GLU A 76 14.45 -3.41 13.49
N VAL A 77 13.99 -4.39 12.70
CA VAL A 77 13.68 -5.74 13.18
C VAL A 77 14.20 -6.75 12.15
N ASP A 78 15.00 -7.71 12.58
CA ASP A 78 15.59 -8.76 11.73
C ASP A 78 16.34 -8.22 10.49
N GLY A 79 17.00 -7.07 10.62
CA GLY A 79 17.72 -6.39 9.54
C GLY A 79 16.82 -5.64 8.55
N VAL A 80 15.52 -5.59 8.79
CA VAL A 80 14.55 -4.82 7.98
C VAL A 80 14.26 -3.49 8.67
N THR A 81 14.40 -2.39 7.93
CA THR A 81 13.96 -1.06 8.40
C THR A 81 12.46 -0.92 8.18
N TYR A 82 11.73 -0.62 9.24
CA TYR A 82 10.30 -0.28 9.22
C TYR A 82 10.12 1.22 9.42
N TYR A 83 9.34 1.85 8.56
CA TYR A 83 8.87 3.22 8.69
C TYR A 83 7.41 3.24 9.14
N PHE A 84 7.08 4.16 10.05
CA PHE A 84 5.72 4.32 10.58
C PHE A 84 5.26 5.75 10.34
N LEU A 85 4.08 5.88 9.73
CA LEU A 85 3.47 7.17 9.41
C LEU A 85 2.42 7.53 10.47
N ASP A 86 2.75 8.54 11.26
CA ASP A 86 1.92 9.00 12.37
C ASP A 86 0.98 10.12 11.95
N ASN A 87 -0.27 9.87 12.15
CA ASN A 87 -1.32 10.89 12.23
C ASN A 87 -2.36 10.37 13.24
N GLU A 88 -2.38 10.97 14.42
CA GLU A 88 -3.26 10.50 15.50
C GLU A 88 -4.74 10.58 15.14
N TYR A 89 -5.18 11.57 14.36
CA TYR A 89 -6.55 11.70 13.92
C TYR A 89 -6.99 10.50 13.08
N TYR A 90 -6.11 10.01 12.18
CA TYR A 90 -6.42 8.87 11.31
C TYR A 90 -6.15 7.51 11.97
N PHE A 91 -5.07 7.38 12.76
CA PHE A 91 -4.57 6.06 13.14
C PHE A 91 -4.57 5.75 14.63
N LYS A 92 -4.78 6.73 15.53
CA LYS A 92 -4.87 6.49 16.97
C LYS A 92 -6.29 6.05 17.37
N ARG A 93 -6.68 4.87 16.89
CA ARG A 93 -8.01 4.29 17.08
C ARG A 93 -7.88 2.83 17.48
N ARG A 94 -8.95 2.25 18.06
CA ARG A 94 -9.03 0.82 18.30
C ARG A 94 -9.29 0.10 16.97
N GLY A 95 -8.44 -0.86 16.60
CA GLY A 95 -8.51 -1.61 15.36
C GLY A 95 -7.89 -0.88 14.16
N LEU A 96 -7.68 -1.64 13.10
CA LEU A 96 -6.96 -1.17 11.92
C LEU A 96 -7.89 -0.62 10.85
N TYR A 97 -9.08 -1.21 10.68
CA TYR A 97 -10.04 -0.97 9.60
C TYR A 97 -11.48 -0.88 10.10
N GLY A 98 -12.40 -0.55 9.20
CA GLY A 98 -13.82 -0.56 9.45
C GLY A 98 -14.38 0.78 9.91
N PHE A 99 -13.67 1.87 9.66
CA PHE A 99 -14.14 3.22 9.97
C PHE A 99 -14.77 3.87 8.74
N TYR A 100 -15.76 4.74 8.99
CA TYR A 100 -16.48 5.44 7.92
C TYR A 100 -15.58 6.29 7.03
N ASP A 101 -14.44 6.74 7.55
CA ASP A 101 -13.44 7.58 6.89
C ASP A 101 -12.21 6.79 6.40
N ASP A 102 -12.30 5.46 6.29
CA ASP A 102 -11.18 4.63 5.80
C ASP A 102 -10.68 5.08 4.41
N GLY A 103 -11.56 5.59 3.56
CA GLY A 103 -11.18 6.16 2.28
C GLY A 103 -10.19 7.32 2.41
N GLU A 104 -10.47 8.26 3.31
CA GLU A 104 -9.57 9.39 3.59
C GLU A 104 -8.29 8.94 4.29
N ARG A 105 -8.40 8.06 5.28
CA ARG A 105 -7.26 7.50 6.02
C ARG A 105 -6.22 6.87 5.09
N PHE A 106 -6.67 6.06 4.15
CA PHE A 106 -5.77 5.35 3.24
C PHE A 106 -5.41 6.15 1.98
N ALA A 107 -6.19 7.17 1.61
CA ALA A 107 -5.74 8.21 0.67
C ALA A 107 -4.58 9.01 1.27
N PHE A 108 -4.70 9.46 2.53
CA PHE A 108 -3.60 10.08 3.27
C PHE A 108 -2.37 9.15 3.33
N PHE A 109 -2.55 7.89 3.75
CA PHE A 109 -1.45 6.93 3.86
C PHE A 109 -0.72 6.74 2.54
N SER A 110 -1.46 6.50 1.46
CA SER A 110 -0.89 6.31 0.12
C SER A 110 -0.10 7.53 -0.36
N ARG A 111 -0.57 8.74 -0.06
CA ARG A 111 0.14 9.97 -0.39
C ARG A 111 1.39 10.12 0.47
N ALA A 112 1.27 9.88 1.79
CA ALA A 112 2.35 9.97 2.76
C ALA A 112 3.51 9.01 2.45
N VAL A 113 3.22 7.82 1.90
CA VAL A 113 4.27 6.88 1.42
C VAL A 113 5.20 7.55 0.41
N LEU A 114 4.66 8.30 -0.55
CA LEU A 114 5.46 8.99 -1.56
C LEU A 114 6.15 10.23 -0.98
N GLU A 115 5.44 11.03 -0.17
CA GLU A 115 6.03 12.19 0.50
C GLU A 115 7.20 11.81 1.41
N THR A 116 7.14 10.64 2.10
CA THR A 116 8.24 10.13 2.94
C THR A 116 9.56 10.09 2.19
N LEU A 117 9.55 9.76 0.90
CA LEU A 117 10.77 9.63 0.10
C LEU A 117 11.57 10.92 -0.01
N PHE A 118 10.99 12.09 0.22
CA PHE A 118 11.72 13.35 0.28
C PHE A 118 12.55 13.52 1.57
N TYR A 119 12.21 12.79 2.64
CA TYR A 119 12.73 12.99 4.00
C TYR A 119 13.64 11.85 4.48
N ILE A 120 13.81 10.80 3.67
CA ILE A 120 14.69 9.68 3.96
C ILE A 120 15.78 9.55 2.89
N ASP A 121 16.94 9.07 3.29
CA ASP A 121 18.03 8.74 2.35
C ASP A 121 17.81 7.34 1.75
N PHE A 122 16.68 7.19 1.06
CA PHE A 122 16.30 5.96 0.39
C PHE A 122 15.42 6.27 -0.82
N THR A 123 15.88 5.88 -2.00
CA THR A 123 15.07 5.93 -3.21
C THR A 123 14.88 4.49 -3.69
N PRO A 124 13.66 3.94 -3.62
CA PRO A 124 13.41 2.57 -4.05
C PRO A 124 13.48 2.44 -5.57
N ASP A 125 13.93 1.28 -6.04
CA ASP A 125 13.75 0.88 -7.43
C ASP A 125 12.29 0.44 -7.66
N ILE A 126 11.69 -0.18 -6.62
CA ILE A 126 10.34 -0.73 -6.65
C ILE A 126 9.59 -0.34 -5.39
N ILE A 127 8.33 0.10 -5.53
CA ILE A 127 7.36 0.16 -4.43
C ILE A 127 6.38 -1.00 -4.63
N ASN A 128 6.35 -1.94 -3.67
CA ASN A 128 5.35 -3.00 -3.61
C ASN A 128 4.17 -2.53 -2.75
N CYS A 129 3.01 -2.36 -3.37
CA CYS A 129 1.79 -1.87 -2.76
C CYS A 129 0.84 -3.04 -2.49
N ASN A 130 0.31 -3.14 -1.29
CA ASN A 130 -0.44 -4.31 -0.84
C ASN A 130 -1.88 -3.96 -0.48
N ASP A 131 -2.82 -4.58 -1.17
CA ASP A 131 -4.27 -4.39 -1.06
C ASP A 131 -4.75 -2.94 -1.26
N TRP A 132 -6.05 -2.72 -1.15
CA TRP A 132 -6.70 -1.45 -1.45
C TRP A 132 -6.20 -0.27 -0.61
N GLN A 133 -5.70 -0.54 0.59
CA GLN A 133 -5.18 0.50 1.49
C GLN A 133 -3.94 1.22 0.95
N THR A 134 -3.24 0.60 0.01
CA THR A 134 -2.07 1.17 -0.66
C THR A 134 -2.30 1.43 -2.14
N ALA A 135 -3.51 1.17 -2.62
CA ALA A 135 -3.84 1.19 -4.04
C ALA A 135 -3.67 2.57 -4.70
N LEU A 136 -3.80 3.64 -3.93
CA LEU A 136 -3.57 4.98 -4.47
C LEU A 136 -2.08 5.34 -4.61
N VAL A 137 -1.14 4.56 -4.08
CA VAL A 137 0.31 4.82 -4.27
C VAL A 137 0.70 4.84 -5.75
N PRO A 138 0.42 3.80 -6.57
CA PRO A 138 0.74 3.83 -7.99
C PRO A 138 -0.06 4.90 -8.76
N VAL A 139 -1.29 5.20 -8.36
CA VAL A 139 -2.10 6.28 -8.94
C VAL A 139 -1.41 7.62 -8.72
N TYR A 140 -1.08 7.96 -7.48
CA TYR A 140 -0.44 9.22 -7.12
C TYR A 140 0.96 9.33 -7.73
N LEU A 141 1.75 8.25 -7.74
CA LEU A 141 3.05 8.23 -8.38
C LEU A 141 2.94 8.68 -9.85
N ASN A 142 1.98 8.14 -10.60
CA ASN A 142 1.80 8.49 -12.01
C ASN A 142 1.26 9.90 -12.22
N LEU A 143 0.30 10.35 -11.40
CA LEU A 143 -0.34 11.65 -11.57
C LEU A 143 0.55 12.82 -11.10
N TYR A 144 1.28 12.64 -9.99
CA TYR A 144 1.87 13.78 -9.28
C TYR A 144 3.38 13.73 -9.09
N TYR A 145 4.02 12.55 -9.20
CA TYR A 145 5.45 12.42 -8.87
C TYR A 145 6.31 11.94 -10.03
N ARG A 146 5.75 11.28 -11.03
CA ARG A 146 6.51 10.66 -12.12
C ARG A 146 7.38 11.66 -12.90
N HIS A 147 7.00 12.93 -12.93
CA HIS A 147 7.74 14.00 -13.60
C HIS A 147 8.98 14.49 -12.81
N LEU A 148 9.11 14.09 -11.54
CA LEU A 148 10.24 14.46 -10.69
C LEU A 148 11.38 13.44 -10.86
N ASP A 149 12.63 13.91 -10.95
CA ASP A 149 13.80 13.07 -11.19
C ASP A 149 13.95 11.93 -10.18
N LYS A 150 13.65 12.19 -8.92
CA LYS A 150 13.70 11.20 -7.84
C LYS A 150 12.74 10.03 -8.06
N PHE A 151 11.62 10.25 -8.76
CA PHE A 151 10.51 9.29 -8.88
C PHE A 151 10.38 8.68 -10.28
N ASN A 152 11.03 9.25 -11.29
CA ASN A 152 10.78 8.90 -12.70
C ASN A 152 11.14 7.44 -13.04
N ARG A 153 12.05 6.81 -12.29
CA ARG A 153 12.50 5.43 -12.49
C ARG A 153 11.84 4.41 -11.57
N ILE A 154 11.11 4.86 -10.55
CA ILE A 154 10.46 3.96 -9.57
C ILE A 154 9.39 3.13 -10.27
N LYS A 155 9.45 1.81 -10.11
CA LYS A 155 8.44 0.88 -10.60
C LYS A 155 7.47 0.51 -9.46
N THR A 156 6.26 0.13 -9.82
CA THR A 156 5.25 -0.28 -8.85
C THR A 156 4.78 -1.70 -9.10
N ILE A 157 4.66 -2.47 -8.03
CA ILE A 157 3.96 -3.75 -8.00
C ILE A 157 2.73 -3.57 -7.11
N PHE A 158 1.57 -3.97 -7.59
CA PHE A 158 0.36 -4.01 -6.79
C PHE A 158 0.01 -5.47 -6.48
N THR A 159 0.00 -5.83 -5.20
CA THR A 159 -0.29 -7.19 -4.72
C THR A 159 -1.70 -7.27 -4.17
N ILE A 160 -2.53 -8.13 -4.74
CA ILE A 160 -3.90 -8.44 -4.31
C ILE A 160 -3.84 -9.65 -3.38
N HIS A 161 -4.07 -9.43 -2.07
CA HIS A 161 -4.22 -10.49 -1.09
C HIS A 161 -5.68 -10.92 -0.98
N ASN A 162 -6.62 -9.98 -1.05
CA ASN A 162 -8.05 -10.27 -1.02
C ASN A 162 -8.83 -9.30 -1.91
N ILE A 163 -9.28 -9.80 -3.06
CA ILE A 163 -10.02 -9.01 -4.06
C ILE A 163 -11.42 -8.58 -3.60
N ALA A 164 -11.97 -9.20 -2.55
CA ALA A 164 -13.28 -8.82 -2.01
C ALA A 164 -13.28 -7.40 -1.42
N TYR A 165 -12.13 -6.93 -0.92
CA TYR A 165 -11.96 -5.61 -0.35
C TYR A 165 -11.26 -4.69 -1.35
N GLN A 166 -12.01 -3.76 -1.94
CA GLN A 166 -11.55 -2.96 -3.08
C GLN A 166 -11.37 -1.48 -2.78
N GLY A 167 -11.80 -1.00 -1.62
CA GLY A 167 -11.82 0.43 -1.30
C GLY A 167 -12.82 1.17 -2.18
N LYS A 168 -14.12 0.81 -2.07
CA LYS A 168 -15.23 1.42 -2.83
C LYS A 168 -15.88 2.54 -2.03
N TYR A 169 -16.03 3.71 -2.67
CA TYR A 169 -16.60 4.92 -2.08
C TYR A 169 -17.42 5.68 -3.11
N GLY A 170 -18.18 6.70 -2.69
CA GLY A 170 -18.79 7.65 -3.60
C GLY A 170 -17.74 8.38 -4.45
N THR A 171 -18.08 8.81 -5.65
CA THR A 171 -17.14 9.48 -6.57
C THR A 171 -16.68 10.85 -6.09
N ASP A 172 -17.45 11.48 -5.19
CA ASP A 172 -17.10 12.75 -4.52
C ASP A 172 -15.77 12.68 -3.76
N ILE A 173 -15.38 11.50 -3.22
CA ILE A 173 -14.09 11.31 -2.55
C ILE A 173 -12.89 11.60 -3.47
N LEU A 174 -13.05 11.42 -4.79
CA LEU A 174 -11.93 11.53 -5.73
C LEU A 174 -11.36 12.96 -5.78
N GLU A 175 -12.22 13.97 -5.88
CA GLU A 175 -11.78 15.37 -5.92
C GLU A 175 -11.51 15.91 -4.51
N ASP A 176 -12.47 15.74 -3.60
CA ASP A 176 -12.41 16.35 -2.27
C ASP A 176 -11.28 15.77 -1.39
N THR A 177 -11.12 14.46 -1.42
CA THR A 177 -10.22 13.74 -0.51
C THR A 177 -8.95 13.25 -1.20
N CYS A 178 -9.10 12.56 -2.33
CA CYS A 178 -7.94 12.03 -3.05
C CYS A 178 -7.18 13.11 -3.82
N GLY A 179 -7.82 14.26 -4.06
CA GLY A 179 -7.24 15.34 -4.86
C GLY A 179 -7.12 15.01 -6.34
N ILE A 180 -7.87 13.99 -6.82
CA ILE A 180 -7.86 13.55 -8.21
C ILE A 180 -8.88 14.39 -8.98
N GLY A 181 -8.38 15.32 -9.81
CA GLY A 181 -9.21 16.21 -10.60
C GLY A 181 -10.04 15.47 -11.66
N ARG A 182 -11.13 16.08 -12.12
CA ARG A 182 -12.13 15.48 -13.04
C ARG A 182 -11.53 14.82 -14.27
N ARG A 183 -10.43 15.37 -14.81
CA ARG A 183 -9.74 14.81 -15.98
C ARG A 183 -9.23 13.39 -15.74
N ASP A 184 -8.80 13.09 -14.51
CA ASP A 184 -8.07 11.87 -14.16
C ASP A 184 -8.92 10.90 -13.32
N GLN A 185 -10.17 11.27 -12.96
CA GLN A 185 -11.07 10.44 -12.15
C GLN A 185 -11.36 9.08 -12.79
N HIS A 186 -11.41 9.02 -14.13
CA HIS A 186 -11.61 7.77 -14.87
C HIS A 186 -10.58 6.67 -14.53
N ILE A 187 -9.42 7.05 -13.99
CA ILE A 187 -8.38 6.10 -13.55
C ILE A 187 -8.86 5.28 -12.34
N VAL A 188 -9.66 5.90 -11.46
CA VAL A 188 -10.11 5.29 -10.20
C VAL A 188 -11.61 4.98 -10.23
N GLU A 189 -12.39 5.71 -11.03
CA GLU A 189 -13.82 5.46 -11.19
C GLU A 189 -14.06 4.13 -11.90
N TYR A 190 -14.97 3.32 -11.35
CA TYR A 190 -15.37 2.06 -11.91
C TYR A 190 -16.80 1.73 -11.46
N ASP A 191 -17.67 1.39 -12.40
CA ASP A 191 -19.07 1.00 -12.15
C ASP A 191 -19.83 2.00 -11.25
N GLY A 192 -19.65 3.30 -11.54
CA GLY A 192 -20.34 4.40 -10.86
C GLY A 192 -19.84 4.72 -9.45
N CYS A 193 -18.73 4.16 -9.02
CA CYS A 193 -18.10 4.47 -7.75
C CYS A 193 -16.59 4.71 -7.88
N ALA A 194 -15.98 5.34 -6.88
CA ALA A 194 -14.53 5.32 -6.71
C ALA A 194 -14.12 3.92 -6.24
N ASN A 195 -13.21 3.27 -6.97
CA ASN A 195 -12.66 1.97 -6.62
C ASN A 195 -11.13 2.05 -6.60
N PHE A 196 -10.54 2.09 -5.41
CA PHE A 196 -9.10 2.30 -5.26
C PHE A 196 -8.28 1.15 -5.87
N MET A 197 -8.73 -0.09 -5.68
CA MET A 197 -8.08 -1.26 -6.28
C MET A 197 -8.06 -1.18 -7.80
N LYS A 198 -9.15 -0.73 -8.43
CA LYS A 198 -9.19 -0.48 -9.88
C LYS A 198 -8.12 0.52 -10.30
N GLY A 199 -7.97 1.59 -9.55
CA GLY A 199 -6.92 2.59 -9.80
C GLY A 199 -5.51 1.99 -9.80
N ALA A 200 -5.21 1.12 -8.83
CA ALA A 200 -3.94 0.41 -8.78
C ALA A 200 -3.77 -0.59 -9.94
N ILE A 201 -4.81 -1.35 -10.28
CA ILE A 201 -4.80 -2.27 -11.41
C ILE A 201 -4.50 -1.53 -12.72
N GLU A 202 -5.03 -0.31 -12.91
CA GLU A 202 -4.74 0.50 -14.08
C GLU A 202 -3.27 0.97 -14.12
N THR A 203 -2.77 1.48 -13.02
CA THR A 203 -1.56 2.31 -12.99
C THR A 203 -0.29 1.58 -12.57
N ALA A 204 -0.37 0.45 -11.86
CA ALA A 204 0.81 -0.31 -11.46
C ALA A 204 1.53 -0.94 -12.67
N ASP A 205 2.87 -1.01 -12.62
CA ASP A 205 3.69 -1.65 -13.65
C ASP A 205 3.49 -3.18 -13.69
N LYS A 206 3.25 -3.81 -12.54
CA LYS A 206 2.91 -5.23 -12.39
C LYS A 206 1.81 -5.43 -11.35
N ILE A 207 1.03 -6.49 -11.54
CA ILE A 207 0.01 -6.94 -10.58
C ILE A 207 0.41 -8.35 -10.14
N THR A 208 0.40 -8.56 -8.83
CA THR A 208 0.64 -9.90 -8.28
C THR A 208 -0.52 -10.32 -7.38
N THR A 209 -0.66 -11.61 -7.18
CA THR A 209 -1.55 -12.18 -6.17
C THR A 209 -0.93 -13.41 -5.54
N VAL A 210 -1.55 -13.93 -4.50
CA VAL A 210 -0.97 -14.86 -3.52
C VAL A 210 -0.80 -16.31 -3.97
N SER A 211 -1.28 -16.66 -5.18
CA SER A 211 -0.97 -17.96 -5.80
C SER A 211 -1.24 -17.94 -7.31
N PRO A 212 -0.63 -18.85 -8.09
CA PRO A 212 -0.96 -19.04 -9.51
C PRO A 212 -2.44 -19.40 -9.73
N THR A 213 -3.02 -20.22 -8.86
CA THR A 213 -4.43 -20.58 -8.91
C THR A 213 -5.31 -19.35 -8.70
N TYR A 214 -5.05 -18.55 -7.67
CA TYR A 214 -5.81 -17.35 -7.40
C TYR A 214 -5.71 -16.31 -8.53
N ALA A 215 -4.56 -16.23 -9.21
CA ALA A 215 -4.42 -15.38 -10.39
C ALA A 215 -5.35 -15.80 -11.56
N GLN A 216 -5.73 -17.06 -11.66
CA GLN A 216 -6.72 -17.52 -12.62
C GLN A 216 -8.14 -17.32 -12.10
N GLU A 217 -8.38 -17.60 -10.83
CA GLU A 217 -9.70 -17.44 -10.20
C GLU A 217 -10.22 -16.01 -10.32
N ILE A 218 -9.40 -15.00 -10.02
CA ILE A 218 -9.81 -13.60 -10.08
C ILE A 218 -10.10 -13.07 -11.49
N LEU A 219 -9.82 -13.85 -12.54
CA LEU A 219 -10.26 -13.57 -13.92
C LEU A 219 -11.67 -14.06 -14.20
N ASP A 220 -12.25 -14.91 -13.35
CA ASP A 220 -13.59 -15.42 -13.47
C ASP A 220 -14.59 -14.46 -12.80
N PRO A 221 -15.75 -14.14 -13.44
CA PRO A 221 -16.75 -13.25 -12.86
C PRO A 221 -17.27 -13.67 -11.48
N TRP A 222 -17.24 -14.97 -11.17
CA TRP A 222 -17.70 -15.50 -9.89
C TRP A 222 -16.78 -15.13 -8.72
N PHE A 223 -15.48 -15.00 -8.98
CA PHE A 223 -14.47 -14.76 -7.93
C PHE A 223 -13.89 -13.33 -7.94
N SER A 224 -14.13 -12.56 -9.01
CA SER A 224 -13.53 -11.25 -9.24
C SER A 224 -14.17 -10.10 -8.47
N TYR A 225 -15.34 -10.31 -7.89
CA TYR A 225 -16.15 -9.24 -7.29
C TYR A 225 -16.40 -8.05 -8.24
N GLY A 226 -16.56 -8.35 -9.56
CA GLY A 226 -16.84 -7.38 -10.61
C GLY A 226 -15.60 -6.78 -11.29
N LEU A 227 -14.39 -7.23 -10.97
CA LEU A 227 -13.16 -6.75 -11.60
C LEU A 227 -12.63 -7.66 -12.73
N ASP A 228 -13.34 -8.73 -13.08
CA ASP A 228 -12.91 -9.73 -14.07
C ASP A 228 -12.59 -9.13 -15.45
N ALA A 229 -13.46 -8.26 -15.96
CA ALA A 229 -13.25 -7.64 -17.26
C ALA A 229 -11.95 -6.80 -17.28
N LEU A 230 -11.74 -5.99 -16.25
CA LEU A 230 -10.53 -5.19 -16.07
C LEU A 230 -9.28 -6.08 -15.93
N LEU A 231 -9.36 -7.12 -15.09
CA LEU A 231 -8.24 -8.04 -14.86
C LEU A 231 -7.87 -8.83 -16.11
N ARG A 232 -8.86 -9.27 -16.91
CA ARG A 232 -8.60 -9.90 -18.21
C ARG A 232 -7.91 -8.95 -19.19
N GLU A 233 -8.34 -7.69 -19.25
CA GLU A 233 -7.66 -6.67 -20.07
C GLU A 233 -6.20 -6.47 -19.64
N LYS A 234 -5.92 -6.48 -18.35
CA LYS A 234 -4.60 -6.27 -17.76
C LYS A 234 -3.83 -7.57 -17.48
N GLN A 235 -4.29 -8.72 -17.99
CA GLN A 235 -3.71 -10.04 -17.70
C GLN A 235 -2.22 -10.13 -18.06
N TYR A 236 -1.76 -9.38 -19.07
CA TYR A 236 -0.35 -9.34 -19.49
C TYR A 236 0.62 -8.89 -18.38
N LYS A 237 0.14 -8.23 -17.36
CA LYS A 237 0.94 -7.78 -16.20
C LYS A 237 0.55 -8.48 -14.88
N LEU A 238 -0.37 -9.43 -14.90
CA LEU A 238 -0.81 -10.21 -13.75
C LEU A 238 -0.01 -11.50 -13.60
N CYS A 239 0.45 -11.79 -12.40
CA CYS A 239 1.02 -13.10 -12.06
C CYS A 239 0.66 -13.52 -10.63
N GLY A 240 0.57 -14.82 -10.40
CA GLY A 240 0.40 -15.41 -9.06
C GLY A 240 1.72 -15.88 -8.51
N ILE A 241 2.02 -15.49 -7.27
CA ILE A 241 3.22 -15.89 -6.52
C ILE A 241 2.75 -16.53 -5.23
N LEU A 242 3.11 -17.80 -5.01
CA LEU A 242 2.73 -18.51 -3.79
C LEU A 242 3.41 -17.87 -2.58
N ASN A 243 2.62 -17.53 -1.56
CA ASN A 243 3.18 -17.03 -0.31
C ASN A 243 4.05 -18.11 0.37
N GLY A 244 5.24 -17.70 0.80
CA GLY A 244 6.09 -18.52 1.65
C GLY A 244 5.63 -18.57 3.10
N ILE A 245 6.21 -19.48 3.87
CA ILE A 245 6.00 -19.57 5.31
C ILE A 245 7.30 -19.19 6.01
N ASP A 246 7.21 -18.29 7.00
CA ASP A 246 8.34 -18.01 7.89
C ASP A 246 8.57 -19.21 8.81
N MET A 247 9.62 -19.98 8.52
CA MET A 247 9.96 -21.21 9.25
C MET A 247 10.43 -20.91 10.68
N ASP A 248 11.00 -19.72 10.93
CA ASP A 248 11.47 -19.34 12.26
C ASP A 248 10.27 -19.00 13.18
N ALA A 249 9.24 -18.31 12.61
CA ALA A 249 8.03 -17.92 13.33
C ALA A 249 7.01 -19.06 13.49
N ASN A 250 7.03 -20.07 12.61
CA ASN A 250 6.06 -21.16 12.57
C ASN A 250 6.73 -22.53 12.87
N ASN A 251 7.88 -22.54 13.51
CA ASN A 251 8.52 -23.78 13.97
C ASN A 251 7.73 -24.34 15.17
N PRO A 252 7.19 -25.58 15.10
CA PRO A 252 6.41 -26.19 16.18
C PRO A 252 7.23 -26.45 17.45
#